data_f073a2d9f468947f951e92e8d8daa791
#
_entry.id   f073a2d9f468947f951e92e8d8daa791
#
_cell.length_a   1.000
_cell.length_b   1.000
_cell.length_c   1.000
_cell.angle_alpha   90.00
_cell.angle_beta   90.00
_cell.angle_gamma   90.00
#
_symmetry.space_group_name_H-M   'P 1'
#
loop_
_entity.id
_entity.type
_entity.pdbx_description
1 polymer ?
#
loop_
_entity_poly.entity_id
_entity_poly.type
_entity_poly.pdbx_seq_one_letter_code
_entity_poly.pdbx_strand_id
1 'polypeptide(L)'
;MGLNTGLVGKEYPSATFEVTADHIERYARATNDENERYLGGEGVVAPPVFPVVPAFNAFMTAAMDPELGADLLRLVHAAEEHVFHAPIKAGDVLTVTSVLESVEQKETGETFTVKGTEANQDGEVVAEVRGTMFIRGSGSGSRGAAPSSDAEREIVYEETTKVDDDQTFRYAEASGDHNPIHVDENTAKMAGLPGIILHGMCTMAMAAKAAVNGLAGGDPTRIARVAVRLSKPVLPGQELTTKLWKETGGAGLEAYGFETYNPDGIAVIKSGIVEVRA
;
A
#
# COMPACT_ATOMS: atom_id res chain seq x y z
N MET A 1 -10.08 9.66 -24.32
CA MET A 1 -10.83 8.40 -24.32
C MET A 1 -10.85 7.91 -22.88
N GLY A 2 -11.92 7.26 -22.45
CA GLY A 2 -11.97 6.65 -21.11
C GLY A 2 -11.24 5.31 -21.10
N LEU A 3 -11.07 4.74 -19.88
CA LEU A 3 -10.51 3.40 -19.70
C LEU A 3 -11.36 2.33 -20.41
N ASN A 4 -10.70 1.34 -20.97
CA ASN A 4 -11.37 0.23 -21.68
C ASN A 4 -11.94 -0.80 -20.68
N THR A 5 -13.23 -0.72 -20.42
CA THR A 5 -13.93 -1.66 -19.54
C THR A 5 -14.01 -3.08 -20.09
N GLY A 6 -13.82 -3.26 -21.40
CA GLY A 6 -13.84 -4.58 -22.05
C GLY A 6 -12.64 -5.46 -21.72
N LEU A 7 -11.63 -4.92 -21.02
CA LEU A 7 -10.43 -5.66 -20.60
C LEU A 7 -10.56 -6.28 -19.20
N VAL A 8 -11.66 -6.10 -18.49
CA VAL A 8 -11.87 -6.76 -17.19
C VAL A 8 -11.75 -8.27 -17.37
N GLY A 9 -10.93 -8.90 -16.54
CA GLY A 9 -10.55 -10.30 -16.65
C GLY A 9 -9.27 -10.56 -17.47
N LYS A 10 -8.65 -9.53 -18.06
CA LYS A 10 -7.37 -9.69 -18.77
C LYS A 10 -6.29 -10.09 -17.76
N GLU A 11 -5.66 -11.21 -18.03
CA GLU A 11 -4.48 -11.67 -17.30
C GLU A 11 -3.21 -11.07 -17.91
N TYR A 12 -2.26 -10.72 -17.05
CA TYR A 12 -0.94 -10.23 -17.45
C TYR A 12 0.12 -11.30 -17.25
N PRO A 13 1.27 -11.21 -17.94
CA PRO A 13 2.34 -12.19 -17.80
C PRO A 13 2.76 -12.36 -16.34
N SER A 14 2.89 -13.62 -15.91
CA SER A 14 3.41 -13.95 -14.60
C SER A 14 4.89 -13.59 -14.47
N ALA A 15 5.31 -13.27 -13.26
CA ALA A 15 6.69 -13.00 -12.91
C ALA A 15 7.10 -13.81 -11.68
N THR A 16 8.39 -14.05 -11.52
CA THR A 16 8.95 -14.69 -10.33
C THR A 16 9.76 -13.66 -9.54
N PHE A 17 9.73 -13.79 -8.21
CA PHE A 17 10.48 -12.94 -7.31
C PHE A 17 11.10 -13.80 -6.20
N GLU A 18 12.43 -13.77 -6.07
CA GLU A 18 13.15 -14.43 -5.00
C GLU A 18 13.18 -13.53 -3.77
N VAL A 19 12.60 -13.99 -2.66
CA VAL A 19 12.58 -13.26 -1.39
C VAL A 19 13.84 -13.57 -0.61
N THR A 20 14.75 -12.61 -0.52
CA THR A 20 15.96 -12.74 0.30
C THR A 20 15.79 -12.05 1.65
N ALA A 21 16.59 -12.44 2.65
CA ALA A 21 16.63 -11.75 3.92
C ALA A 21 17.04 -10.26 3.75
N ASP A 22 17.93 -9.97 2.79
CA ASP A 22 18.33 -8.59 2.45
C ASP A 22 17.17 -7.77 1.88
N HIS A 23 16.31 -8.35 1.03
CA HIS A 23 15.09 -7.67 0.54
C HIS A 23 14.18 -7.29 1.70
N ILE A 24 13.93 -8.22 2.63
CA ILE A 24 13.07 -7.99 3.80
C ILE A 24 13.66 -6.90 4.70
N GLU A 25 14.94 -7.03 5.05
CA GLU A 25 15.61 -6.07 5.93
C GLU A 25 15.67 -4.67 5.32
N ARG A 26 16.05 -4.53 4.05
CA ARG A 26 16.07 -3.24 3.36
C ARG A 26 14.69 -2.59 3.32
N TYR A 27 13.63 -3.38 3.04
CA TYR A 27 12.27 -2.87 3.05
C TYR A 27 11.84 -2.41 4.44
N ALA A 28 12.09 -3.20 5.49
CA ALA A 28 11.79 -2.84 6.86
C ALA A 28 12.49 -1.54 7.27
N ARG A 29 13.80 -1.41 7.02
CA ARG A 29 14.55 -0.19 7.29
C ARG A 29 14.06 1.01 6.46
N ALA A 30 13.67 0.80 5.21
CA ALA A 30 13.12 1.83 4.34
C ALA A 30 11.73 2.32 4.78
N THR A 31 11.05 1.59 5.65
CA THR A 31 9.76 1.98 6.24
C THR A 31 9.85 2.33 7.73
N ASN A 32 11.08 2.54 8.25
CA ASN A 32 11.37 2.82 9.66
C ASN A 32 10.78 1.78 10.61
N ASP A 33 10.85 0.51 10.21
CA ASP A 33 10.38 -0.62 11.01
C ASP A 33 11.59 -1.46 11.46
N GLU A 34 11.87 -1.43 12.75
CA GLU A 34 12.99 -2.12 13.39
C GLU A 34 12.56 -3.41 14.11
N ASN A 35 11.42 -3.98 13.74
CA ASN A 35 10.95 -5.22 14.35
C ASN A 35 11.96 -6.35 14.08
N GLU A 36 12.39 -7.02 15.16
CA GLU A 36 13.40 -8.07 15.11
C GLU A 36 13.03 -9.24 14.20
N ARG A 37 11.74 -9.45 13.93
CA ARG A 37 11.26 -10.49 13.01
C ARG A 37 11.60 -10.23 11.54
N TYR A 38 11.99 -9.01 11.20
CA TYR A 38 12.43 -8.60 9.86
C TYR A 38 13.94 -8.53 9.73
N LEU A 39 14.65 -8.56 10.86
CA LEU A 39 16.08 -8.32 10.95
C LEU A 39 16.77 -9.60 11.43
N GLY A 40 17.93 -9.94 10.87
CA GLY A 40 18.77 -10.98 11.46
C GLY A 40 18.96 -12.28 10.66
N GLY A 41 18.65 -12.33 9.39
CA GLY A 41 19.11 -13.41 8.53
C GLY A 41 18.08 -14.55 8.29
N GLU A 42 18.46 -15.80 8.58
CA GLU A 42 17.58 -16.94 8.29
C GLU A 42 16.29 -16.91 9.14
N GLY A 43 15.17 -17.24 8.49
CA GLY A 43 13.86 -17.37 9.14
C GLY A 43 13.12 -16.06 9.35
N VAL A 44 13.65 -14.92 8.86
CA VAL A 44 12.93 -13.65 8.89
C VAL A 44 11.67 -13.71 8.01
N VAL A 45 10.64 -13.01 8.47
CA VAL A 45 9.36 -12.89 7.75
C VAL A 45 9.22 -11.50 7.16
N ALA A 46 8.47 -11.36 6.08
CA ALA A 46 8.24 -10.08 5.45
C ALA A 46 7.24 -9.21 6.26
N PRO A 47 7.43 -7.86 6.28
CA PRO A 47 6.43 -6.94 6.81
C PRO A 47 5.09 -6.99 6.05
N PRO A 48 3.95 -6.60 6.67
CA PRO A 48 2.63 -6.73 6.05
C PRO A 48 2.41 -5.98 4.73
N VAL A 49 3.25 -5.00 4.38
CA VAL A 49 3.11 -4.28 3.10
C VAL A 49 4.18 -4.67 2.08
N PHE A 50 5.11 -5.56 2.44
CA PHE A 50 6.13 -6.10 1.53
C PHE A 50 5.56 -6.75 0.24
N PRO A 51 4.39 -7.41 0.23
CA PRO A 51 3.84 -8.02 -0.99
C PRO A 51 3.69 -7.05 -2.17
N VAL A 52 3.61 -5.73 -1.94
CA VAL A 52 3.62 -4.75 -3.03
C VAL A 52 4.89 -4.83 -3.89
N VAL A 53 6.04 -5.26 -3.31
CA VAL A 53 7.33 -5.30 -4.00
C VAL A 53 7.34 -6.32 -5.15
N PRO A 54 7.03 -7.62 -4.93
CA PRO A 54 6.89 -8.56 -6.04
C PRO A 54 5.73 -8.22 -6.98
N ALA A 55 4.62 -7.62 -6.49
CA ALA A 55 3.46 -7.26 -7.31
C ALA A 55 3.65 -5.98 -8.14
N PHE A 56 4.64 -5.14 -7.85
CA PHE A 56 4.82 -3.81 -8.46
C PHE A 56 4.88 -3.86 -10.00
N ASN A 57 5.67 -4.77 -10.56
CA ASN A 57 5.78 -4.91 -12.01
C ASN A 57 4.45 -5.32 -12.67
N ALA A 58 3.63 -6.10 -11.99
CA ALA A 58 2.32 -6.49 -12.50
C ALA A 58 1.37 -5.29 -12.58
N PHE A 59 1.38 -4.43 -11.56
CA PHE A 59 0.59 -3.19 -11.54
C PHE A 59 1.05 -2.22 -12.63
N MET A 60 2.37 -2.06 -12.80
CA MET A 60 2.93 -1.20 -13.85
C MET A 60 2.63 -1.73 -15.25
N THR A 61 2.67 -3.05 -15.46
CA THR A 61 2.32 -3.67 -16.74
C THR A 61 0.87 -3.37 -17.12
N ALA A 62 -0.05 -3.47 -16.18
CA ALA A 62 -1.45 -3.12 -16.40
C ALA A 62 -1.64 -1.62 -16.65
N ALA A 63 -0.99 -0.76 -15.86
CA ALA A 63 -1.08 0.69 -16.02
C ALA A 63 -0.54 1.18 -17.36
N MET A 64 0.50 0.53 -17.88
CA MET A 64 1.13 0.86 -19.18
C MET A 64 0.52 0.12 -20.37
N ASP A 65 -0.50 -0.71 -20.15
CA ASP A 65 -1.18 -1.41 -21.24
C ASP A 65 -1.89 -0.41 -22.18
N PRO A 66 -1.46 -0.30 -23.46
CA PRO A 66 -2.05 0.65 -24.38
C PRO A 66 -3.53 0.35 -24.69
N GLU A 67 -3.97 -0.90 -24.53
CA GLU A 67 -5.37 -1.28 -24.74
C GLU A 67 -6.26 -0.80 -23.57
N LEU A 68 -5.71 -0.66 -22.36
CA LEU A 68 -6.42 -0.11 -21.20
C LEU A 68 -6.63 1.41 -21.38
N GLY A 69 -5.66 2.10 -21.96
CA GLY A 69 -5.74 3.52 -22.25
C GLY A 69 -5.59 4.41 -21.02
N ALA A 70 -4.85 3.98 -20.00
CA ALA A 70 -4.62 4.77 -18.81
C ALA A 70 -3.73 5.99 -19.09
N ASP A 71 -4.16 7.18 -18.63
CA ASP A 71 -3.36 8.40 -18.68
C ASP A 71 -2.43 8.47 -17.47
N LEU A 72 -1.17 8.07 -17.67
CA LEU A 72 -0.17 7.99 -16.62
C LEU A 72 0.15 9.34 -15.95
N LEU A 73 -0.05 10.46 -16.64
CA LEU A 73 0.17 11.80 -16.07
C LEU A 73 -0.90 12.19 -15.05
N ARG A 74 -2.07 11.55 -15.13
CA ARG A 74 -3.19 11.80 -14.22
C ARG A 74 -3.43 10.64 -13.25
N LEU A 75 -2.62 9.58 -13.36
CA LEU A 75 -2.72 8.39 -12.54
C LEU A 75 -2.20 8.65 -11.14
N VAL A 76 -2.97 8.23 -10.15
CA VAL A 76 -2.55 8.18 -8.74
C VAL A 76 -2.96 6.86 -8.12
N HIS A 77 -2.17 6.35 -7.19
CA HIS A 77 -2.52 5.21 -6.37
C HIS A 77 -3.60 5.64 -5.36
N ALA A 78 -4.78 5.05 -5.43
CA ALA A 78 -5.94 5.49 -4.65
C ALA A 78 -6.23 4.60 -3.45
N ALA A 79 -6.09 3.29 -3.60
CA ALA A 79 -6.33 2.33 -2.54
C ALA A 79 -5.46 1.07 -2.73
N GLU A 80 -5.19 0.41 -1.63
CA GLU A 80 -4.45 -0.84 -1.59
C GLU A 80 -5.04 -1.78 -0.56
N GLU A 81 -5.02 -3.08 -0.87
CA GLU A 81 -5.43 -4.15 0.04
C GLU A 81 -4.48 -5.34 -0.08
N HIS A 82 -4.02 -5.84 1.05
CA HIS A 82 -3.26 -7.09 1.16
C HIS A 82 -4.02 -8.08 2.03
N VAL A 83 -4.17 -9.30 1.56
CA VAL A 83 -4.75 -10.44 2.29
C VAL A 83 -3.69 -11.51 2.40
N PHE A 84 -3.45 -12.00 3.62
CA PHE A 84 -2.41 -12.98 3.90
C PHE A 84 -3.01 -14.35 4.20
N HIS A 85 -2.51 -15.37 3.51
CA HIS A 85 -2.88 -16.76 3.71
C HIS A 85 -1.78 -17.50 4.49
N ALA A 86 -0.50 -17.15 4.21
CA ALA A 86 0.67 -17.64 4.93
C ALA A 86 1.73 -16.52 5.04
N PRO A 87 2.68 -16.61 5.99
CA PRO A 87 3.81 -15.69 6.06
C PRO A 87 4.74 -15.84 4.85
N ILE A 88 5.14 -14.72 4.26
CA ILE A 88 6.24 -14.67 3.28
C ILE A 88 7.56 -14.67 4.04
N LYS A 89 8.51 -15.49 3.64
CA LYS A 89 9.78 -15.72 4.34
C LYS A 89 10.98 -15.56 3.41
N ALA A 90 12.11 -15.27 4.00
CA ALA A 90 13.37 -15.36 3.27
C ALA A 90 13.59 -16.80 2.76
N GLY A 91 13.96 -16.93 1.49
CA GLY A 91 14.09 -18.20 0.77
C GLY A 91 12.86 -18.58 -0.06
N ASP A 92 11.73 -17.89 0.08
CA ASP A 92 10.59 -18.10 -0.82
C ASP A 92 10.92 -17.64 -2.24
N VAL A 93 10.42 -18.39 -3.22
CA VAL A 93 10.39 -17.98 -4.62
C VAL A 93 8.93 -17.79 -5.00
N LEU A 94 8.51 -16.53 -5.06
CA LEU A 94 7.13 -16.18 -5.34
C LEU A 94 6.87 -16.14 -6.83
N THR A 95 5.80 -16.80 -7.26
CA THR A 95 5.19 -16.60 -8.58
C THR A 95 4.03 -15.64 -8.43
N VAL A 96 4.13 -14.50 -9.10
CA VAL A 96 3.09 -13.47 -9.12
C VAL A 96 2.28 -13.60 -10.40
N THR A 97 0.99 -13.87 -10.27
CA THR A 97 0.01 -13.77 -11.36
C THR A 97 -0.87 -12.56 -11.14
N SER A 98 -1.31 -11.90 -12.20
CA SER A 98 -2.14 -10.71 -12.06
C SER A 98 -3.26 -10.65 -13.10
N VAL A 99 -4.37 -10.03 -12.68
CA VAL A 99 -5.56 -9.83 -13.51
C VAL A 99 -6.11 -8.43 -13.32
N LEU A 100 -6.61 -7.83 -14.38
CA LEU A 100 -7.39 -6.60 -14.31
C LEU A 100 -8.77 -6.95 -13.72
N GLU A 101 -8.93 -6.72 -12.40
CA GLU A 101 -10.11 -7.15 -11.65
C GLU A 101 -11.33 -6.28 -11.91
N SER A 102 -11.12 -4.95 -12.07
CA SER A 102 -12.22 -4.02 -12.33
C SER A 102 -11.76 -2.77 -13.07
N VAL A 103 -12.69 -2.15 -13.80
CA VAL A 103 -12.58 -0.80 -14.35
C VAL A 103 -13.91 -0.09 -14.08
N GLU A 104 -13.87 1.06 -13.40
CA GLU A 104 -15.08 1.77 -12.99
C GLU A 104 -15.00 3.26 -13.35
N GLN A 105 -16.14 3.78 -13.79
CA GLN A 105 -16.34 5.22 -13.99
C GLN A 105 -16.80 5.87 -12.68
N LYS A 106 -16.20 7.01 -12.32
CA LYS A 106 -16.59 7.82 -11.16
C LYS A 106 -16.90 9.24 -11.64
N GLU A 107 -17.67 9.99 -10.89
CA GLU A 107 -17.97 11.40 -11.23
C GLU A 107 -16.71 12.27 -11.43
N THR A 108 -15.64 11.95 -10.72
CA THR A 108 -14.39 12.74 -10.69
C THR A 108 -13.25 12.12 -11.49
N GLY A 109 -13.49 11.02 -12.18
CA GLY A 109 -12.47 10.29 -12.95
C GLY A 109 -12.80 8.82 -13.09
N GLU A 110 -11.81 8.00 -13.31
CA GLU A 110 -11.98 6.57 -13.53
C GLU A 110 -11.04 5.79 -12.63
N THR A 111 -11.42 4.59 -12.24
CA THR A 111 -10.55 3.67 -11.50
C THR A 111 -10.37 2.37 -12.25
N PHE A 112 -9.22 1.76 -12.07
CA PHE A 112 -9.02 0.35 -12.36
C PHE A 112 -8.31 -0.32 -11.19
N THR A 113 -8.65 -1.59 -10.96
CA THR A 113 -8.03 -2.41 -9.92
C THR A 113 -7.33 -3.58 -10.55
N VAL A 114 -6.08 -3.79 -10.17
CA VAL A 114 -5.31 -4.99 -10.51
C VAL A 114 -5.19 -5.85 -9.28
N LYS A 115 -5.57 -7.11 -9.41
CA LYS A 115 -5.34 -8.13 -8.39
C LYS A 115 -4.09 -8.92 -8.73
N GLY A 116 -3.12 -8.92 -7.82
CA GLY A 116 -1.97 -9.84 -7.80
C GLY A 116 -2.24 -11.01 -6.88
N THR A 117 -1.84 -12.20 -7.29
CA THR A 117 -1.83 -13.41 -6.45
C THR A 117 -0.40 -13.92 -6.39
N GLU A 118 0.11 -14.08 -5.19
CA GLU A 118 1.48 -14.52 -4.92
C GLU A 118 1.46 -15.92 -4.34
N ALA A 119 2.05 -16.86 -5.07
CA ALA A 119 2.21 -18.24 -4.64
C ALA A 119 3.70 -18.56 -4.44
N ASN A 120 4.03 -19.31 -3.37
CA ASN A 120 5.38 -19.75 -3.10
C ASN A 120 5.77 -20.92 -4.03
N GLN A 121 7.00 -21.43 -3.91
CA GLN A 121 7.55 -22.52 -4.72
C GLN A 121 6.79 -23.85 -4.59
N ASP A 122 6.01 -24.02 -3.54
CA ASP A 122 5.17 -25.20 -3.29
C ASP A 122 3.76 -25.03 -3.91
N GLY A 123 3.48 -23.89 -4.54
CA GLY A 123 2.18 -23.55 -5.12
C GLY A 123 1.14 -23.08 -4.11
N GLU A 124 1.54 -22.84 -2.86
CA GLU A 124 0.67 -22.28 -1.84
C GLU A 124 0.51 -20.76 -2.06
N VAL A 125 -0.72 -20.29 -2.15
CA VAL A 125 -1.00 -18.84 -2.18
C VAL A 125 -0.68 -18.26 -0.82
N VAL A 126 0.31 -17.36 -0.75
CA VAL A 126 0.76 -16.72 0.49
C VAL A 126 0.13 -15.34 0.68
N ALA A 127 -0.09 -14.59 -0.42
CA ALA A 127 -0.73 -13.28 -0.36
C ALA A 127 -1.56 -12.98 -1.61
N GLU A 128 -2.58 -12.16 -1.43
CA GLU A 128 -3.30 -11.47 -2.50
C GLU A 128 -3.13 -9.96 -2.29
N VAL A 129 -2.83 -9.24 -3.37
CA VAL A 129 -2.61 -7.79 -3.38
C VAL A 129 -3.58 -7.17 -4.37
N ARG A 130 -4.31 -6.13 -3.97
CA ARG A 130 -5.20 -5.36 -4.85
C ARG A 130 -4.80 -3.91 -4.84
N GLY A 131 -4.21 -3.46 -5.95
CA GLY A 131 -3.90 -2.05 -6.17
C GLY A 131 -4.98 -1.37 -6.99
N THR A 132 -5.60 -0.33 -6.44
CA THR A 132 -6.59 0.50 -7.17
C THR A 132 -5.96 1.82 -7.58
N MET A 133 -5.89 2.03 -8.88
CA MET A 133 -5.40 3.25 -9.49
C MET A 133 -6.58 4.16 -9.85
N PHE A 134 -6.39 5.46 -9.73
CA PHE A 134 -7.37 6.48 -10.08
C PHE A 134 -6.80 7.44 -11.13
N ILE A 135 -7.48 7.54 -12.26
CA ILE A 135 -7.20 8.53 -13.30
C ILE A 135 -8.06 9.76 -13.02
N ARG A 136 -7.42 10.85 -12.63
CA ARG A 136 -8.11 12.11 -12.33
C ARG A 136 -8.83 12.64 -13.59
N GLY A 137 -10.11 12.96 -13.46
CA GLY A 137 -10.89 13.61 -14.52
C GLY A 137 -10.35 15.01 -14.85
N SER A 138 -10.64 15.50 -16.04
CA SER A 138 -10.26 16.85 -16.50
C SER A 138 -11.09 17.98 -15.86
N GLY A 139 -12.12 17.63 -15.05
CA GLY A 139 -12.98 18.59 -14.37
C GLY A 139 -12.37 19.07 -13.05
N SER A 140 -12.54 20.35 -12.75
CA SER A 140 -12.11 21.00 -11.49
C SER A 140 -13.03 20.68 -10.30
N GLY A 141 -13.62 19.50 -10.26
CA GLY A 141 -14.48 19.05 -9.16
C GLY A 141 -13.71 18.97 -7.86
N SER A 142 -13.73 20.01 -7.06
CA SER A 142 -13.29 19.95 -5.68
C SER A 142 -14.27 19.04 -4.93
N ARG A 143 -13.83 17.86 -4.50
CA ARG A 143 -14.62 17.11 -3.52
C ARG A 143 -14.68 17.90 -2.23
N GLY A 144 -15.89 18.22 -1.80
CA GLY A 144 -16.14 18.43 -0.39
C GLY A 144 -15.61 17.19 0.34
N ALA A 145 -14.80 17.41 1.39
CA ALA A 145 -14.39 16.33 2.28
C ALA A 145 -15.69 15.63 2.73
N ALA A 146 -15.78 14.31 2.50
CA ALA A 146 -16.80 13.54 3.18
C ALA A 146 -16.61 13.82 4.68
N PRO A 147 -17.69 14.11 5.43
CA PRO A 147 -17.57 14.35 6.84
C PRO A 147 -16.84 13.14 7.45
N SER A 148 -15.77 13.40 8.16
CA SER A 148 -15.27 12.45 9.14
C SER A 148 -16.48 12.11 10.01
N SER A 149 -16.77 10.83 10.20
CA SER A 149 -17.79 10.45 11.17
C SER A 149 -17.23 10.95 12.52
N ASP A 150 -17.77 12.06 13.04
CA ASP A 150 -17.47 12.58 14.37
C ASP A 150 -18.05 11.69 15.50
N ALA A 151 -18.31 10.43 15.21
CA ALA A 151 -18.53 9.43 16.26
C ALA A 151 -17.22 9.36 17.06
N GLU A 152 -17.30 9.66 18.35
CA GLU A 152 -16.21 9.50 19.31
C GLU A 152 -15.72 8.05 19.26
N ARG A 153 -14.67 7.79 18.44
CA ARG A 153 -14.07 6.47 18.31
C ARG A 153 -13.17 6.25 19.50
N GLU A 154 -13.37 5.17 20.22
CA GLU A 154 -12.45 4.78 21.29
C GLU A 154 -11.13 4.30 20.66
N ILE A 155 -10.09 5.12 20.77
CA ILE A 155 -8.76 4.79 20.26
C ILE A 155 -8.13 3.77 21.20
N VAL A 156 -7.84 2.58 20.66
CA VAL A 156 -7.22 1.48 21.39
C VAL A 156 -5.69 1.52 21.31
N TYR A 157 -5.15 2.14 20.27
CA TYR A 157 -3.71 2.33 20.09
C TYR A 157 -3.42 3.52 19.19
N GLU A 158 -2.32 4.22 19.47
CA GLU A 158 -1.83 5.34 18.69
C GLU A 158 -0.30 5.26 18.59
N GLU A 159 0.24 5.46 17.41
CA GLU A 159 1.69 5.51 17.17
C GLU A 159 2.03 6.65 16.23
N THR A 160 3.09 7.39 16.57
CA THR A 160 3.64 8.43 15.70
C THR A 160 4.97 7.97 15.11
N THR A 161 5.09 8.06 13.79
CA THR A 161 6.30 7.72 13.04
C THR A 161 6.78 8.94 12.27
N LYS A 162 8.06 9.29 12.40
CA LYS A 162 8.67 10.35 11.61
C LYS A 162 8.98 9.83 10.20
N VAL A 163 8.70 10.64 9.20
CA VAL A 163 9.19 10.46 7.83
C VAL A 163 10.53 11.16 7.72
N ASP A 164 11.61 10.43 7.51
CA ASP A 164 12.94 11.01 7.36
C ASP A 164 13.07 11.79 6.05
N ASP A 165 14.05 12.69 5.97
CA ASP A 165 14.26 13.54 4.79
C ASP A 165 14.68 12.69 3.56
N ASP A 166 15.33 11.55 3.77
CA ASP A 166 15.78 10.61 2.74
C ASP A 166 14.83 9.42 2.52
N GLN A 167 13.69 9.39 3.22
CA GLN A 167 12.75 8.25 3.24
C GLN A 167 12.31 7.82 1.85
N THR A 168 12.02 8.77 0.98
CA THR A 168 11.56 8.49 -0.39
C THR A 168 12.61 7.75 -1.20
N PHE A 169 13.88 8.13 -1.06
CA PHE A 169 15.00 7.52 -1.78
C PHE A 169 15.26 6.10 -1.27
N ARG A 170 15.27 5.90 0.05
CA ARG A 170 15.43 4.57 0.65
C ARG A 170 14.31 3.63 0.25
N TYR A 171 13.08 4.14 0.23
CA TYR A 171 11.93 3.34 -0.18
C TYR A 171 11.94 3.01 -1.68
N ALA A 172 12.32 3.95 -2.54
CA ALA A 172 12.45 3.70 -3.98
C ALA A 172 13.43 2.54 -4.25
N GLU A 173 14.60 2.53 -3.59
CA GLU A 173 15.59 1.46 -3.72
C GLU A 173 15.10 0.12 -3.15
N ALA A 174 14.32 0.13 -2.08
CA ALA A 174 13.83 -1.09 -1.45
C ALA A 174 12.61 -1.70 -2.14
N SER A 175 11.76 -0.87 -2.72
CA SER A 175 10.51 -1.28 -3.37
C SER A 175 10.61 -1.46 -4.88
N GLY A 176 11.60 -0.82 -5.52
CA GLY A 176 11.71 -0.71 -6.97
C GLY A 176 10.79 0.35 -7.59
N ASP A 177 10.04 1.11 -6.79
CA ASP A 177 9.21 2.22 -7.28
C ASP A 177 10.04 3.49 -7.42
N HIS A 178 10.61 3.68 -8.59
CA HIS A 178 11.39 4.88 -8.95
C HIS A 178 10.53 5.93 -9.70
N ASN A 179 9.22 5.98 -9.44
CA ASN A 179 8.40 7.03 -10.05
C ASN A 179 8.98 8.42 -9.72
N PRO A 180 9.29 9.25 -10.75
CA PRO A 180 10.03 10.50 -10.54
C PRO A 180 9.38 11.49 -9.58
N ILE A 181 8.07 11.42 -9.34
CA ILE A 181 7.41 12.31 -8.35
C ILE A 181 7.91 12.09 -6.91
N HIS A 182 8.58 10.97 -6.65
CA HIS A 182 9.12 10.59 -5.35
C HIS A 182 10.62 10.89 -5.20
N VAL A 183 11.33 11.14 -6.30
CA VAL A 183 12.80 11.24 -6.28
C VAL A 183 13.35 12.44 -7.07
N ASP A 184 12.52 13.15 -7.84
CA ASP A 184 12.91 14.33 -8.60
C ASP A 184 11.99 15.53 -8.33
N GLU A 185 12.57 16.57 -7.76
CA GLU A 185 11.86 17.77 -7.32
C GLU A 185 11.18 18.52 -8.48
N ASN A 186 11.82 18.54 -9.65
CA ASN A 186 11.28 19.26 -10.82
C ASN A 186 10.06 18.50 -11.36
N THR A 187 10.14 17.19 -11.46
CA THR A 187 9.01 16.36 -11.91
C THR A 187 7.84 16.44 -10.94
N ALA A 188 8.10 16.41 -9.63
CA ALA A 188 7.04 16.58 -8.62
C ALA A 188 6.32 17.92 -8.79
N LYS A 189 7.07 19.03 -8.95
CA LYS A 189 6.48 20.36 -9.19
C LYS A 189 5.72 20.45 -10.49
N MET A 190 6.21 19.87 -11.58
CA MET A 190 5.49 19.80 -12.87
C MET A 190 4.19 19.01 -12.75
N ALA A 191 4.14 18.00 -11.87
CA ALA A 191 2.92 17.25 -11.56
C ALA A 191 1.95 18.02 -10.63
N GLY A 192 2.26 19.27 -10.26
CA GLY A 192 1.43 20.10 -9.36
C GLY A 192 1.55 19.74 -7.89
N LEU A 193 2.61 19.05 -7.50
CA LEU A 193 2.91 18.70 -6.11
C LEU A 193 3.79 19.79 -5.45
N PRO A 194 3.75 19.94 -4.13
CA PRO A 194 4.55 20.96 -3.43
C PRO A 194 6.06 20.67 -3.45
N GLY A 195 6.47 19.47 -3.74
CA GLY A 195 7.82 18.94 -3.83
C GLY A 195 7.77 17.43 -3.97
N ILE A 196 8.89 16.73 -3.79
CA ILE A 196 8.88 15.26 -3.74
C ILE A 196 7.96 14.79 -2.61
N ILE A 197 7.20 13.74 -2.87
CA ILE A 197 6.26 13.17 -1.92
C ILE A 197 6.65 11.75 -1.53
N LEU A 198 6.32 11.33 -0.33
CA LEU A 198 6.50 9.95 0.12
C LEU A 198 5.60 9.01 -0.69
N HIS A 199 6.08 7.83 -1.00
CA HIS A 199 5.30 6.76 -1.61
C HIS A 199 4.07 6.41 -0.75
N GLY A 200 2.92 6.25 -1.39
CA GLY A 200 1.70 5.85 -0.69
C GLY A 200 1.87 4.52 0.06
N MET A 201 2.60 3.58 -0.54
CA MET A 201 2.86 2.28 0.06
C MET A 201 3.82 2.35 1.25
N CYS A 202 4.77 3.30 1.27
CA CYS A 202 5.59 3.57 2.45
C CYS A 202 4.73 4.11 3.60
N THR A 203 3.79 5.03 3.29
CA THR A 203 2.83 5.54 4.29
C THR A 203 1.95 4.41 4.84
N MET A 204 1.48 3.49 3.98
CA MET A 204 0.74 2.30 4.40
C MET A 204 1.58 1.37 5.28
N ALA A 205 2.87 1.17 4.95
CA ALA A 205 3.77 0.34 5.74
C ALA A 205 3.99 0.90 7.15
N MET A 206 4.18 2.23 7.27
CA MET A 206 4.26 2.90 8.58
C MET A 206 2.97 2.74 9.40
N ALA A 207 1.80 2.81 8.75
CA ALA A 207 0.52 2.57 9.42
C ALA A 207 0.35 1.09 9.84
N ALA A 208 0.77 0.15 8.98
CA ALA A 208 0.73 -1.29 9.29
C ALA A 208 1.67 -1.66 10.44
N LYS A 209 2.83 -0.99 10.56
CA LYS A 209 3.73 -1.12 11.71
C LYS A 209 3.00 -0.81 13.01
N ALA A 210 2.25 0.30 13.08
CA ALA A 210 1.46 0.63 14.26
C ALA A 210 0.45 -0.47 14.61
N ALA A 211 -0.17 -1.11 13.60
CA ALA A 211 -1.07 -2.24 13.83
C ALA A 211 -0.33 -3.48 14.35
N VAL A 212 0.84 -3.81 13.79
CA VAL A 212 1.67 -4.91 14.30
C VAL A 212 2.07 -4.69 15.75
N ASN A 213 2.52 -3.48 16.09
CA ASN A 213 2.94 -3.14 17.44
C ASN A 213 1.78 -3.16 18.45
N GLY A 214 0.69 -2.46 18.13
CA GLY A 214 -0.42 -2.23 19.05
C GLY A 214 -1.41 -3.39 19.17
N LEU A 215 -1.60 -4.16 18.09
CA LEU A 215 -2.69 -5.14 18.02
C LEU A 215 -2.19 -6.59 17.92
N ALA A 216 -1.05 -6.80 17.27
CA ALA A 216 -0.51 -8.13 17.03
C ALA A 216 0.62 -8.52 18.00
N GLY A 217 0.94 -7.66 18.97
CA GLY A 217 2.01 -7.91 19.96
C GLY A 217 3.40 -8.00 19.32
N GLY A 218 3.63 -7.28 18.24
CA GLY A 218 4.89 -7.30 17.49
C GLY A 218 5.03 -8.48 16.51
N ASP A 219 4.01 -9.32 16.39
CA ASP A 219 4.03 -10.48 15.47
C ASP A 219 3.32 -10.17 14.15
N PRO A 220 4.05 -9.89 13.05
CA PRO A 220 3.45 -9.56 11.76
C PRO A 220 2.66 -10.72 11.15
N THR A 221 2.95 -11.96 11.53
CA THR A 221 2.26 -13.15 11.01
C THR A 221 0.80 -13.25 11.48
N ARG A 222 0.45 -12.49 12.52
CA ARG A 222 -0.93 -12.37 13.00
C ARG A 222 -1.78 -11.43 12.14
N ILE A 223 -1.19 -10.58 11.30
CA ILE A 223 -1.96 -9.76 10.37
C ILE A 223 -2.56 -10.67 9.29
N ALA A 224 -3.88 -10.69 9.19
CA ALA A 224 -4.61 -11.45 8.19
C ALA A 224 -4.97 -10.60 6.96
N ARG A 225 -5.20 -9.30 7.18
CA ARG A 225 -5.55 -8.36 6.13
C ARG A 225 -5.17 -6.94 6.54
N VAL A 226 -4.73 -6.14 5.58
CA VAL A 226 -4.61 -4.69 5.72
C VAL A 226 -5.09 -4.02 4.44
N ALA A 227 -5.95 -3.00 4.59
CA ALA A 227 -6.48 -2.25 3.46
C ALA A 227 -6.48 -0.76 3.80
N VAL A 228 -6.23 0.09 2.78
CA VAL A 228 -6.17 1.54 2.95
C VAL A 228 -6.76 2.26 1.75
N ARG A 229 -7.20 3.48 2.00
CA ARG A 229 -7.45 4.49 0.98
C ARG A 229 -6.48 5.64 1.17
N LEU A 230 -5.66 5.90 0.16
CA LEU A 230 -4.74 7.03 0.14
C LEU A 230 -5.51 8.33 -0.18
N SER A 231 -5.23 9.39 0.54
CA SER A 231 -6.08 10.59 0.50
C SER A 231 -5.31 11.87 0.20
N LYS A 232 -4.15 12.05 0.78
CA LYS A 232 -3.31 13.23 0.62
C LYS A 232 -1.84 12.84 0.52
N PRO A 233 -1.01 13.63 -0.19
CA PRO A 233 0.42 13.39 -0.23
C PRO A 233 1.04 13.63 1.15
N VAL A 234 2.09 12.89 1.43
CA VAL A 234 2.96 13.04 2.59
C VAL A 234 4.29 13.60 2.13
N LEU A 235 4.87 14.51 2.90
CA LEU A 235 6.18 15.11 2.59
C LEU A 235 7.27 14.53 3.50
N PRO A 236 8.52 14.43 3.03
CA PRO A 236 9.66 14.19 3.89
C PRO A 236 9.71 15.17 5.07
N GLY A 237 10.18 14.73 6.22
CA GLY A 237 10.26 15.51 7.44
C GLY A 237 8.96 15.58 8.28
N GLN A 238 7.82 15.16 7.75
CA GLN A 238 6.56 15.13 8.50
C GLN A 238 6.53 14.00 9.54
N GLU A 239 5.76 14.21 10.60
CA GLU A 239 5.38 13.17 11.55
C GLU A 239 3.99 12.66 11.19
N LEU A 240 3.83 11.34 11.17
CA LEU A 240 2.56 10.67 10.87
C LEU A 240 2.04 9.99 12.12
N THR A 241 0.83 10.33 12.53
CA THR A 241 0.16 9.69 13.67
C THR A 241 -0.94 8.76 13.17
N THR A 242 -0.77 7.47 13.43
CA THR A 242 -1.77 6.43 13.13
C THR A 242 -2.59 6.14 14.38
N LYS A 243 -3.92 6.24 14.27
CA LYS A 243 -4.88 5.96 15.33
C LYS A 243 -5.71 4.76 14.96
N LEU A 244 -5.80 3.77 15.87
CA LEU A 244 -6.52 2.53 15.67
C LEU A 244 -7.68 2.42 16.67
N TRP A 245 -8.81 1.90 16.22
CA TRP A 245 -10.01 1.66 17.02
C TRP A 245 -10.64 0.32 16.66
N LYS A 246 -11.40 -0.25 17.60
CA LYS A 246 -12.05 -1.55 17.39
C LYS A 246 -13.22 -1.42 16.41
N GLU A 247 -13.32 -2.39 15.50
CA GLU A 247 -14.43 -2.58 14.58
C GLU A 247 -15.09 -3.95 14.81
N THR A 248 -16.24 -4.17 14.17
CA THR A 248 -16.89 -5.48 14.23
C THR A 248 -16.14 -6.47 13.37
N GLY A 249 -15.50 -7.46 13.99
CA GLY A 249 -14.81 -8.54 13.30
C GLY A 249 -15.74 -9.63 12.81
N GLY A 250 -15.21 -10.51 11.96
CA GLY A 250 -15.91 -11.68 11.43
C GLY A 250 -14.96 -12.86 11.22
N ALA A 251 -15.51 -14.06 11.03
CA ALA A 251 -14.76 -15.28 10.70
C ALA A 251 -13.61 -15.65 11.67
N GLY A 252 -13.74 -15.29 12.95
CA GLY A 252 -12.71 -15.58 13.96
C GLY A 252 -11.51 -14.61 13.94
N LEU A 253 -11.61 -13.50 13.20
CA LEU A 253 -10.63 -12.43 13.19
C LEU A 253 -11.09 -11.25 14.03
N GLU A 254 -10.16 -10.58 14.70
CA GLU A 254 -10.40 -9.26 15.28
C GLU A 254 -10.21 -8.20 14.21
N ALA A 255 -11.17 -7.29 14.04
CA ALA A 255 -11.10 -6.22 13.07
C ALA A 255 -10.91 -4.86 13.76
N TYR A 256 -10.08 -4.03 13.15
CA TYR A 256 -9.80 -2.66 13.61
C TYR A 256 -9.82 -1.71 12.42
N GLY A 257 -10.42 -0.55 12.64
CA GLY A 257 -10.30 0.59 11.74
C GLY A 257 -9.08 1.42 12.10
N PHE A 258 -8.53 2.13 11.13
CA PHE A 258 -7.48 3.11 11.40
C PHE A 258 -7.48 4.27 10.41
N GLU A 259 -6.92 5.39 10.85
CA GLU A 259 -6.57 6.53 10.02
C GLU A 259 -5.18 7.04 10.39
N THR A 260 -4.47 7.58 9.40
CA THR A 260 -3.15 8.18 9.62
C THR A 260 -3.22 9.65 9.27
N TYR A 261 -2.71 10.49 10.16
CA TYR A 261 -2.78 11.94 10.09
C TYR A 261 -1.39 12.56 9.96
N ASN A 262 -1.29 13.63 9.19
CA ASN A 262 -0.10 14.48 9.14
C ASN A 262 -0.11 15.51 10.32
N PRO A 263 0.95 16.33 10.49
CA PRO A 263 1.02 17.31 11.59
C PRO A 263 -0.10 18.36 11.61
N ASP A 264 -0.74 18.60 10.47
CA ASP A 264 -1.86 19.54 10.34
C ASP A 264 -3.21 18.91 10.74
N GLY A 265 -3.21 17.66 11.22
CA GLY A 265 -4.43 16.90 11.52
C GLY A 265 -5.21 16.45 10.29
N ILE A 266 -4.59 16.49 9.11
CA ILE A 266 -5.22 16.05 7.86
C ILE A 266 -4.97 14.54 7.67
N ALA A 267 -6.05 13.77 7.50
CA ALA A 267 -5.93 12.35 7.25
C ALA A 267 -5.29 12.08 5.87
N VAL A 268 -4.12 11.45 5.85
CA VAL A 268 -3.38 11.02 4.66
C VAL A 268 -3.77 9.60 4.25
N ILE A 269 -4.10 8.73 5.23
CA ILE A 269 -4.79 7.45 5.04
C ILE A 269 -6.18 7.56 5.66
N LYS A 270 -7.19 7.07 4.95
CA LYS A 270 -8.59 7.00 5.38
C LYS A 270 -9.14 5.60 5.17
N SER A 271 -10.19 5.28 5.92
CA SER A 271 -10.89 4.00 5.81
C SER A 271 -9.91 2.81 5.88
N GLY A 272 -8.87 2.96 6.70
CA GLY A 272 -7.95 1.86 6.98
C GLY A 272 -8.66 0.75 7.73
N ILE A 273 -8.40 -0.50 7.32
CA ILE A 273 -8.90 -1.72 7.99
C ILE A 273 -7.71 -2.63 8.21
N VAL A 274 -7.62 -3.20 9.39
CA VAL A 274 -6.71 -4.32 9.69
C VAL A 274 -7.46 -5.44 10.37
N GLU A 275 -7.21 -6.67 9.93
CA GLU A 275 -7.74 -7.87 10.55
C GLU A 275 -6.59 -8.69 11.14
N VAL A 276 -6.77 -9.12 12.39
CA VAL A 276 -5.73 -9.78 13.19
C VAL A 276 -6.22 -11.17 13.61
N ARG A 277 -5.36 -12.16 13.44
CA ARG A 277 -5.58 -13.53 13.96
C ARG A 277 -5.43 -13.53 15.48
N ALA A 278 -6.28 -14.32 16.14
CA ALA A 278 -6.24 -14.48 17.60
C ALA A 278 -4.92 -15.08 18.14
#